data_a5946714b53c07d26efb8fc26f7762ea
#
_entry.id   a5946714b53c07d26efb8fc26f7762ea
#
_cell.length_a   1.000
_cell.length_b   1.000
_cell.length_c   1.000
_cell.angle_alpha   90.00
_cell.angle_beta   90.00
_cell.angle_gamma   90.00
#
_symmetry.space_group_name_H-M   'P 1'
#
loop_
_entity.id
_entity.type
_entity.pdbx_description
1 polymer ?
#
loop_
_entity_poly.entity_id
_entity_poly.type
_entity_poly.pdbx_seq_one_letter_code
_entity_poly.pdbx_strand_id
1 'polypeptide(L)'
;MRRLVCVLASASFLGACTLGPDFERPQIPVPDAYVEPVPSGETIANMPWWELFQDEQLRLLIDTALAENKDLGIALARINEARANLGFVRADQFPFVNGVGRAARGRQSREIFPGADTDNDFLLGGDLSFEVDLWGRLRRSTESARAALLATEESYRNVTISLVANVASVYLLLRDLDERLEISESTVSTRLESLRIVQARFDNRTVPENDVNQAEIEVAVDIKPGGCPNPL
;
A
#
# COMPACT_ATOMS: atom_id res chain seq x y z
N MET A 1 1.26 -30.48 55.99
CA MET A 1 0.90 -30.87 54.60
C MET A 1 -0.38 -30.18 54.10
N ARG A 2 -1.54 -30.24 54.80
CA ARG A 2 -2.79 -29.61 54.33
C ARG A 2 -2.70 -28.08 54.09
N ARG A 3 -1.96 -27.33 54.91
CA ARG A 3 -1.78 -25.86 54.75
C ARG A 3 -0.89 -25.51 53.51
N LEU A 4 0.10 -26.35 53.20
CA LEU A 4 0.97 -26.16 52.04
C LEU A 4 0.21 -26.39 50.72
N VAL A 5 -0.70 -27.39 50.70
CA VAL A 5 -1.55 -27.70 49.54
C VAL A 5 -2.55 -26.59 49.29
N CYS A 6 -3.13 -25.97 50.35
CA CYS A 6 -4.03 -24.81 50.17
C CYS A 6 -3.32 -23.58 49.64
N VAL A 7 -2.08 -23.30 50.01
CA VAL A 7 -1.28 -22.19 49.52
C VAL A 7 -0.87 -22.41 48.06
N LEU A 8 -0.49 -23.64 47.68
CA LEU A 8 -0.20 -23.99 46.28
C LEU A 8 -1.46 -23.94 45.41
N ALA A 9 -2.61 -24.38 45.90
CA ALA A 9 -3.88 -24.29 45.16
C ALA A 9 -4.34 -22.84 44.99
N SER A 10 -4.15 -21.95 45.97
CA SER A 10 -4.45 -20.52 45.87
C SER A 10 -3.52 -19.80 44.87
N ALA A 11 -2.26 -20.19 44.78
CA ALA A 11 -1.30 -19.64 43.83
C ALA A 11 -1.61 -20.02 42.37
N SER A 12 -2.26 -21.18 42.14
CA SER A 12 -2.63 -21.65 40.81
C SER A 12 -3.79 -20.85 40.16
N PHE A 13 -4.64 -20.21 41.00
CA PHE A 13 -5.75 -19.38 40.51
C PHE A 13 -5.34 -17.96 40.12
N LEU A 14 -4.15 -17.49 40.47
CA LEU A 14 -3.66 -16.15 40.13
C LEU A 14 -3.04 -16.05 38.75
N GLY A 15 -2.80 -17.17 38.06
CA GLY A 15 -2.10 -17.20 36.78
C GLY A 15 -2.94 -17.01 35.51
N ALA A 16 -4.27 -16.84 35.63
CA ALA A 16 -5.16 -17.00 34.46
C ALA A 16 -5.93 -15.74 34.03
N CYS A 17 -5.72 -14.57 34.63
CA CYS A 17 -6.50 -13.37 34.28
C CYS A 17 -5.68 -12.38 33.48
N THR A 18 -5.56 -12.59 32.17
CA THR A 18 -5.34 -11.49 31.25
C THR A 18 -6.67 -10.75 31.09
N LEU A 19 -6.70 -9.48 31.47
CA LEU A 19 -7.88 -8.63 31.30
C LEU A 19 -8.01 -8.21 29.84
N GLY A 20 -9.22 -8.32 29.29
CA GLY A 20 -9.60 -7.90 27.95
C GLY A 20 -9.98 -9.07 27.02
N PRO A 21 -10.78 -8.80 25.99
CA PRO A 21 -11.18 -9.82 25.01
C PRO A 21 -9.97 -10.23 24.16
N ASP A 22 -9.95 -11.49 23.73
CA ASP A 22 -9.01 -11.96 22.74
C ASP A 22 -9.40 -11.41 21.35
N PHE A 23 -8.42 -11.23 20.48
CA PHE A 23 -8.69 -10.78 19.12
C PHE A 23 -9.42 -11.88 18.35
N GLU A 24 -10.63 -11.57 17.89
CA GLU A 24 -11.37 -12.39 16.94
C GLU A 24 -11.42 -11.69 15.58
N ARG A 25 -11.06 -12.43 14.54
CA ARG A 25 -11.13 -11.90 13.18
C ARG A 25 -12.59 -11.63 12.80
N PRO A 26 -12.97 -10.38 12.42
CA PRO A 26 -14.32 -10.09 11.99
C PRO A 26 -14.73 -10.98 10.82
N GLN A 27 -15.90 -11.60 10.93
CA GLN A 27 -16.49 -12.34 9.82
C GLN A 27 -17.17 -11.34 8.89
N ILE A 28 -16.66 -11.23 7.67
CA ILE A 28 -17.29 -10.42 6.63
C ILE A 28 -18.30 -11.34 5.93
N PRO A 29 -19.62 -10.99 5.92
CA PRO A 29 -20.58 -11.76 5.18
C PRO A 29 -20.24 -11.64 3.68
N VAL A 30 -19.84 -12.74 3.07
CA VAL A 30 -19.67 -12.89 1.63
C VAL A 30 -20.83 -13.69 1.07
N PRO A 31 -21.36 -13.35 -0.11
CA PRO A 31 -22.35 -14.19 -0.78
C PRO A 31 -21.80 -15.60 -0.99
N ASP A 32 -22.65 -16.61 -0.81
CA ASP A 32 -22.27 -18.03 -0.95
C ASP A 32 -21.87 -18.39 -2.39
N ALA A 33 -22.35 -17.62 -3.37
CA ALA A 33 -22.02 -17.82 -4.79
C ALA A 33 -22.02 -16.49 -5.55
N TYR A 34 -21.24 -16.42 -6.61
CA TYR A 34 -21.35 -15.36 -7.61
C TYR A 34 -22.62 -15.54 -8.46
N VAL A 35 -23.15 -14.44 -8.99
CA VAL A 35 -24.36 -14.44 -9.87
C VAL A 35 -24.10 -15.28 -11.14
N GLU A 36 -22.87 -15.22 -11.66
CA GLU A 36 -22.46 -16.08 -12.77
C GLU A 36 -21.72 -17.32 -12.23
N PRO A 37 -22.03 -18.52 -12.75
CA PRO A 37 -21.32 -19.73 -12.37
C PRO A 37 -19.84 -19.60 -12.75
N VAL A 38 -18.96 -19.69 -11.74
CA VAL A 38 -17.51 -19.76 -11.98
C VAL A 38 -17.21 -21.07 -12.69
N PRO A 39 -16.57 -21.08 -13.87
CA PRO A 39 -16.13 -22.31 -14.52
C PRO A 39 -15.27 -23.12 -13.54
N SER A 40 -15.50 -24.43 -13.49
CA SER A 40 -14.69 -25.36 -12.69
C SER A 40 -13.27 -25.43 -13.27
N GLY A 41 -12.38 -24.62 -12.74
CA GLY A 41 -10.97 -24.54 -13.13
C GLY A 41 -10.10 -24.06 -11.96
N GLU A 42 -8.80 -24.01 -12.16
CA GLU A 42 -7.89 -23.43 -11.18
C GLU A 42 -8.29 -22.00 -10.87
N THR A 43 -8.37 -21.69 -9.57
CA THR A 43 -8.74 -20.34 -9.11
C THR A 43 -7.67 -19.33 -9.51
N ILE A 44 -8.04 -18.39 -10.38
CA ILE A 44 -7.19 -17.27 -10.83
C ILE A 44 -6.76 -16.39 -9.63
N ALA A 45 -7.45 -16.48 -8.49
CA ALA A 45 -7.23 -15.64 -7.33
C ALA A 45 -5.80 -15.66 -6.75
N ASN A 46 -5.03 -16.71 -6.99
CA ASN A 46 -3.66 -16.85 -6.51
C ASN A 46 -2.59 -16.67 -7.62
N MET A 47 -3.01 -16.44 -8.85
CA MET A 47 -2.10 -16.17 -9.96
C MET A 47 -1.88 -14.66 -10.08
N PRO A 48 -0.67 -14.22 -10.43
CA PRO A 48 -0.45 -12.85 -10.87
C PRO A 48 -1.32 -12.62 -12.12
N TRP A 49 -2.46 -11.91 -11.94
CA TRP A 49 -3.45 -11.74 -13.02
C TRP A 49 -2.88 -11.11 -14.31
N TRP A 50 -1.78 -10.35 -14.18
CA TRP A 50 -1.06 -9.77 -15.33
C TRP A 50 -0.35 -10.81 -16.18
N GLU A 51 -0.09 -12.03 -15.67
CA GLU A 51 0.43 -13.15 -16.46
C GLU A 51 -0.62 -13.73 -17.39
N LEU A 52 -1.92 -13.45 -17.15
CA LEU A 52 -3.01 -13.83 -18.04
C LEU A 52 -3.01 -13.01 -19.34
N PHE A 53 -2.44 -11.82 -19.32
CA PHE A 53 -2.27 -11.03 -20.54
C PHE A 53 -1.07 -11.54 -21.33
N GLN A 54 -1.32 -11.97 -22.56
CA GLN A 54 -0.28 -12.43 -23.48
C GLN A 54 0.46 -11.25 -24.14
N ASP A 55 0.59 -10.14 -23.42
CA ASP A 55 1.24 -8.90 -23.85
C ASP A 55 2.58 -8.74 -23.13
N GLU A 56 3.68 -8.97 -23.85
CA GLU A 56 5.03 -8.89 -23.30
C GLU A 56 5.40 -7.46 -22.89
N GLN A 57 4.90 -6.45 -23.64
CA GLN A 57 5.14 -5.05 -23.32
C GLN A 57 4.47 -4.65 -21.99
N LEU A 58 3.24 -5.07 -21.77
CA LEU A 58 2.54 -4.83 -20.52
C LEU A 58 3.29 -5.48 -19.35
N ARG A 59 3.75 -6.72 -19.49
CA ARG A 59 4.53 -7.41 -18.46
C ARG A 59 5.81 -6.67 -18.12
N LEU A 60 6.58 -6.24 -19.14
CA LEU A 60 7.80 -5.47 -18.94
C LEU A 60 7.55 -4.17 -18.17
N LEU A 61 6.46 -3.45 -18.49
CA LEU A 61 6.08 -2.23 -17.80
C LEU A 61 5.73 -2.48 -16.33
N ILE A 62 4.99 -3.57 -16.04
CA ILE A 62 4.65 -3.96 -14.68
C ILE A 62 5.90 -4.32 -13.89
N ASP A 63 6.78 -5.14 -14.44
CA ASP A 63 8.03 -5.54 -13.78
C ASP A 63 8.92 -4.33 -13.48
N THR A 64 9.04 -3.41 -14.43
CA THR A 64 9.77 -2.16 -14.24
C THR A 64 9.14 -1.31 -13.14
N ALA A 65 7.81 -1.17 -13.13
CA ALA A 65 7.10 -0.42 -12.10
C ALA A 65 7.30 -1.03 -10.71
N LEU A 66 7.21 -2.36 -10.59
CA LEU A 66 7.44 -3.07 -9.33
C LEU A 66 8.88 -2.91 -8.81
N ALA A 67 9.86 -2.85 -9.72
CA ALA A 67 11.28 -2.71 -9.35
C ALA A 67 11.64 -1.28 -8.94
N GLU A 68 11.07 -0.26 -9.59
CA GLU A 68 11.55 1.12 -9.48
C GLU A 68 10.61 2.07 -8.73
N ASN A 69 9.39 1.65 -8.43
CA ASN A 69 8.40 2.52 -7.79
C ASN A 69 8.82 2.87 -6.36
N LYS A 70 8.83 4.18 -6.06
CA LYS A 70 9.24 4.71 -4.75
C LYS A 70 8.19 4.48 -3.66
N ASP A 71 6.91 4.40 -4.01
CA ASP A 71 5.85 4.14 -3.04
C ASP A 71 5.95 2.73 -2.45
N LEU A 72 6.38 1.75 -3.24
CA LEU A 72 6.73 0.41 -2.73
C LEU A 72 7.92 0.45 -1.77
N GLY A 73 8.94 1.26 -2.07
CA GLY A 73 10.06 1.50 -1.18
C GLY A 73 9.63 2.12 0.16
N ILE A 74 8.73 3.10 0.12
CA ILE A 74 8.14 3.72 1.32
C ILE A 74 7.33 2.69 2.12
N ALA A 75 6.49 1.91 1.45
CA ALA A 75 5.68 0.89 2.10
C ALA A 75 6.54 -0.19 2.77
N LEU A 76 7.65 -0.60 2.15
CA LEU A 76 8.64 -1.52 2.75
C LEU A 76 9.34 -0.89 3.97
N ALA A 77 9.70 0.39 3.90
CA ALA A 77 10.28 1.10 5.04
C ALA A 77 9.31 1.15 6.25
N ARG A 78 8.01 1.34 6.00
CA ARG A 78 6.97 1.29 7.03
C ARG A 78 6.85 -0.08 7.71
N ILE A 79 7.02 -1.17 6.96
CA ILE A 79 7.08 -2.53 7.55
C ILE A 79 8.28 -2.63 8.51
N ASN A 80 9.45 -2.11 8.13
CA ASN A 80 10.63 -2.13 8.97
C ASN A 80 10.44 -1.26 10.23
N GLU A 81 9.79 -0.10 10.11
CA GLU A 81 9.40 0.75 11.24
C GLU A 81 8.45 0.02 12.19
N ALA A 82 7.38 -0.58 11.68
CA ALA A 82 6.43 -1.35 12.49
C ALA A 82 7.10 -2.54 13.19
N ARG A 83 8.05 -3.22 12.52
CA ARG A 83 8.85 -4.31 13.11
C ARG A 83 9.76 -3.83 14.23
N ALA A 84 10.41 -2.67 14.05
CA ALA A 84 11.22 -2.05 15.09
C ALA A 84 10.37 -1.64 16.30
N ASN A 85 9.19 -1.06 16.05
CA ASN A 85 8.24 -0.68 17.09
C ASN A 85 7.73 -1.90 17.88
N LEU A 86 7.42 -3.02 17.21
CA LEU A 86 7.10 -4.28 17.91
C LEU A 86 8.26 -4.73 18.82
N GLY A 87 9.49 -4.62 18.35
CA GLY A 87 10.69 -4.92 19.17
C GLY A 87 10.78 -4.02 20.39
N PHE A 88 10.55 -2.72 20.22
CA PHE A 88 10.55 -1.73 21.28
C PHE A 88 9.47 -2.01 22.34
N VAL A 89 8.21 -2.21 21.92
CA VAL A 89 7.08 -2.51 22.83
C VAL A 89 7.30 -3.84 23.55
N ARG A 90 7.87 -4.85 22.88
CA ARG A 90 8.20 -6.14 23.48
C ARG A 90 9.29 -6.03 24.54
N ALA A 91 10.21 -5.06 24.41
CA ALA A 91 11.28 -4.86 25.37
C ALA A 91 10.76 -4.55 26.78
N ASP A 92 9.59 -3.90 26.91
CA ASP A 92 8.95 -3.59 28.19
C ASP A 92 8.57 -4.85 29.00
N GLN A 93 8.50 -6.02 28.36
CA GLN A 93 8.27 -7.30 29.05
C GLN A 93 9.53 -7.85 29.75
N PHE A 94 10.68 -7.24 29.58
CA PHE A 94 11.96 -7.64 30.14
C PHE A 94 12.47 -6.63 31.15
N PRO A 95 13.31 -7.07 32.12
CA PRO A 95 13.96 -6.14 33.03
C PRO A 95 14.83 -5.11 32.30
N PHE A 96 14.67 -3.85 32.67
CA PHE A 96 15.51 -2.77 32.19
C PHE A 96 16.66 -2.53 33.16
N VAL A 97 17.88 -2.59 32.64
CA VAL A 97 19.12 -2.35 33.39
C VAL A 97 19.75 -1.05 32.93
N ASN A 98 19.92 -0.12 33.84
CA ASN A 98 20.59 1.15 33.58
C ASN A 98 21.88 1.26 34.39
N GLY A 99 22.97 1.66 33.73
CA GLY A 99 24.26 1.91 34.36
C GLY A 99 24.57 3.41 34.34
N VAL A 100 24.95 3.95 35.48
CA VAL A 100 25.34 5.36 35.62
C VAL A 100 26.78 5.44 36.07
N GLY A 101 27.62 6.12 35.27
CA GLY A 101 28.99 6.50 35.64
C GLY A 101 29.11 8.03 35.61
N ARG A 102 29.56 8.59 36.70
CA ARG A 102 29.84 10.03 36.82
C ARG A 102 31.23 10.24 37.38
N ALA A 103 31.99 11.08 36.74
CA ALA A 103 33.25 11.61 37.27
C ALA A 103 33.17 13.13 37.21
N ALA A 104 33.29 13.77 38.33
CA ALA A 104 33.23 15.24 38.43
C ALA A 104 34.38 15.73 39.29
N ARG A 105 34.95 16.88 38.92
CA ARG A 105 35.90 17.64 39.74
C ARG A 105 35.37 19.02 39.92
N GLY A 106 35.16 19.39 41.14
CA GLY A 106 34.55 20.68 41.48
C GLY A 106 35.19 21.34 42.69
N ARG A 107 34.98 22.61 42.78
CA ARG A 107 35.28 23.40 43.97
C ARG A 107 34.02 24.17 44.40
N GLN A 108 33.65 23.97 45.64
CA GLN A 108 32.53 24.74 46.22
C GLN A 108 33.03 26.17 46.58
N SER A 109 32.08 27.15 46.54
CA SER A 109 32.39 28.51 46.88
C SER A 109 32.87 28.61 48.33
N ARG A 110 34.01 29.23 48.55
CA ARG A 110 34.58 29.46 49.89
C ARG A 110 33.74 30.49 50.71
N GLU A 111 32.94 31.30 50.05
CA GLU A 111 32.05 32.23 50.71
C GLU A 111 30.87 31.52 51.40
N ILE A 112 30.44 30.39 50.81
CA ILE A 112 29.32 29.59 51.37
C ILE A 112 29.85 28.50 52.28
N PHE A 113 31.00 27.91 51.93
CA PHE A 113 31.67 26.82 52.68
C PHE A 113 33.12 27.21 52.99
N PRO A 114 33.36 27.90 54.11
CA PRO A 114 34.71 28.28 54.49
C PRO A 114 35.61 27.02 54.64
N GLY A 115 36.70 26.99 53.90
CA GLY A 115 37.58 25.82 53.88
C GLY A 115 37.33 24.82 52.73
N ALA A 116 36.37 25.13 51.87
CA ALA A 116 36.13 24.28 50.68
C ALA A 116 37.38 24.18 49.80
N ASP A 117 37.80 22.97 49.53
CA ASP A 117 38.91 22.63 48.62
C ASP A 117 38.37 22.02 47.33
N THR A 118 39.23 21.80 46.36
CA THR A 118 38.91 21.08 45.12
C THR A 118 38.79 19.61 45.40
N ASP A 119 37.61 19.03 45.14
CA ASP A 119 37.38 17.59 45.36
C ASP A 119 37.01 16.87 44.07
N ASN A 120 37.26 15.57 44.05
CA ASN A 120 36.88 14.68 42.97
C ASN A 120 35.69 13.81 43.45
N ASP A 121 34.60 13.84 42.69
CA ASP A 121 33.44 13.01 42.93
C ASP A 121 33.37 11.93 41.85
N PHE A 122 33.35 10.68 42.30
CA PHE A 122 33.20 9.49 41.43
C PHE A 122 31.98 8.72 41.87
N LEU A 123 31.03 8.57 40.95
CA LEU A 123 29.85 7.73 41.15
C LEU A 123 29.83 6.64 40.10
N LEU A 124 29.74 5.41 40.52
CA LEU A 124 29.42 4.27 39.68
C LEU A 124 28.24 3.54 40.31
N GLY A 125 27.17 3.40 39.55
CA GLY A 125 25.95 2.76 40.04
C GLY A 125 25.18 2.09 38.92
N GLY A 126 24.19 1.32 39.30
CA GLY A 126 23.27 0.71 38.38
C GLY A 126 21.91 0.50 39.04
N ASP A 127 20.87 0.60 38.26
CA ASP A 127 19.51 0.30 38.67
C ASP A 127 18.88 -0.75 37.75
N LEU A 128 18.03 -1.57 38.35
CA LEU A 128 17.23 -2.57 37.67
C LEU A 128 15.76 -2.22 37.91
N SER A 129 14.99 -2.00 36.82
CA SER A 129 13.57 -1.82 36.90
C SER A 129 12.86 -2.93 36.13
N PHE A 130 11.79 -3.47 36.73
CA PHE A 130 10.97 -4.53 36.12
C PHE A 130 9.52 -4.37 36.56
N GLU A 131 8.61 -4.36 35.57
CA GLU A 131 7.17 -4.36 35.83
C GLU A 131 6.62 -5.78 35.71
N VAL A 132 6.05 -6.29 36.83
CA VAL A 132 5.39 -7.59 36.81
C VAL A 132 4.02 -7.46 36.16
N ASP A 133 3.84 -8.07 34.98
CA ASP A 133 2.61 -8.00 34.20
C ASP A 133 1.53 -8.96 34.69
N LEU A 134 0.94 -8.65 35.85
CA LEU A 134 -0.08 -9.50 36.50
C LEU A 134 -1.39 -9.56 35.70
N TRP A 135 -1.80 -8.44 35.09
CA TRP A 135 -3.06 -8.29 34.35
C TRP A 135 -2.91 -8.33 32.83
N GLY A 136 -1.71 -8.55 32.32
CA GLY A 136 -1.46 -8.70 30.89
C GLY A 136 -1.36 -7.41 30.09
N ARG A 137 -1.18 -6.25 30.73
CA ARG A 137 -1.04 -4.95 30.05
C ARG A 137 0.08 -4.96 29.01
N LEU A 138 1.27 -5.41 29.39
CA LEU A 138 2.45 -5.45 28.49
C LEU A 138 2.29 -6.52 27.41
N ARG A 139 1.68 -7.65 27.75
CA ARG A 139 1.36 -8.71 26.76
C ARG A 139 0.35 -8.21 25.72
N ARG A 140 -0.74 -7.54 26.16
CA ARG A 140 -1.73 -6.95 25.25
C ARG A 140 -1.16 -5.83 24.39
N SER A 141 -0.26 -5.00 24.95
CA SER A 141 0.47 -4.00 24.17
C SER A 141 1.32 -4.63 23.05
N THR A 142 2.01 -5.73 23.35
CA THR A 142 2.79 -6.47 22.35
C THR A 142 1.90 -7.12 21.29
N GLU A 143 0.74 -7.66 21.68
CA GLU A 143 -0.26 -8.21 20.75
C GLU A 143 -0.78 -7.13 19.79
N SER A 144 -1.10 -5.96 20.32
CA SER A 144 -1.50 -4.80 19.53
C SER A 144 -0.42 -4.37 18.54
N ALA A 145 0.84 -4.25 18.98
CA ALA A 145 1.96 -3.92 18.11
C ALA A 145 2.21 -4.98 17.01
N ARG A 146 1.98 -6.27 17.33
CA ARG A 146 2.04 -7.35 16.32
C ARG A 146 0.92 -7.23 15.29
N ALA A 147 -0.30 -6.95 15.73
CA ALA A 147 -1.43 -6.71 14.83
C ALA A 147 -1.18 -5.51 13.90
N ALA A 148 -0.58 -4.44 14.43
CA ALA A 148 -0.18 -3.26 13.64
C ALA A 148 0.88 -3.60 12.57
N LEU A 149 1.85 -4.47 12.89
CA LEU A 149 2.82 -4.95 11.91
C LEU A 149 2.12 -5.73 10.78
N LEU A 150 1.22 -6.66 11.11
CA LEU A 150 0.45 -7.41 10.11
C LEU A 150 -0.39 -6.49 9.23
N ALA A 151 -1.05 -5.48 9.81
CA ALA A 151 -1.80 -4.49 9.05
C ALA A 151 -0.91 -3.70 8.07
N THR A 152 0.33 -3.40 8.47
CA THR A 152 1.30 -2.73 7.59
C THR A 152 1.77 -3.64 6.45
N GLU A 153 1.94 -4.93 6.69
CA GLU A 153 2.26 -5.92 5.65
C GLU A 153 1.11 -6.07 4.63
N GLU A 154 -0.15 -6.08 5.08
CA GLU A 154 -1.30 -6.09 4.18
C GLU A 154 -1.44 -4.76 3.39
N SER A 155 -1.07 -3.64 4.01
CA SER A 155 -1.02 -2.35 3.32
C SER A 155 0.00 -2.35 2.17
N TYR A 156 1.17 -2.97 2.35
CA TYR A 156 2.15 -3.14 1.28
C TYR A 156 1.57 -3.94 0.10
N ARG A 157 0.85 -5.03 0.37
CA ARG A 157 0.17 -5.82 -0.67
C ARG A 157 -0.85 -4.99 -1.44
N ASN A 158 -1.62 -4.17 -0.72
CA ASN A 158 -2.60 -3.28 -1.35
C ASN A 158 -1.94 -2.23 -2.27
N VAL A 159 -0.82 -1.63 -1.85
CA VAL A 159 -0.03 -0.70 -2.69
C VAL A 159 0.46 -1.41 -3.95
N THR A 160 0.96 -2.64 -3.82
CA THR A 160 1.42 -3.45 -4.96
C THR A 160 0.28 -3.71 -5.96
N ILE A 161 -0.88 -4.16 -5.49
CA ILE A 161 -2.04 -4.41 -6.35
C ILE A 161 -2.50 -3.13 -7.04
N SER A 162 -2.56 -2.02 -6.31
CA SER A 162 -2.98 -0.73 -6.86
C SER A 162 -2.01 -0.22 -7.93
N LEU A 163 -0.71 -0.38 -7.72
CA LEU A 163 0.32 -0.01 -8.71
C LEU A 163 0.15 -0.80 -10.00
N VAL A 164 0.04 -2.13 -9.90
CA VAL A 164 -0.12 -3.00 -11.07
C VAL A 164 -1.41 -2.67 -11.82
N ALA A 165 -2.52 -2.47 -11.11
CA ALA A 165 -3.79 -2.10 -11.70
C ALA A 165 -3.74 -0.75 -12.42
N ASN A 166 -3.05 0.23 -11.85
CA ASN A 166 -2.88 1.55 -12.49
C ASN A 166 -2.03 1.46 -13.76
N VAL A 167 -0.90 0.74 -13.74
CA VAL A 167 -0.06 0.55 -14.92
C VAL A 167 -0.84 -0.13 -16.04
N ALA A 168 -1.56 -1.21 -15.73
CA ALA A 168 -2.36 -1.92 -16.70
C ALA A 168 -3.49 -1.04 -17.28
N SER A 169 -4.20 -0.30 -16.43
CA SER A 169 -5.29 0.57 -16.87
C SER A 169 -4.82 1.67 -17.81
N VAL A 170 -3.69 2.32 -17.49
CA VAL A 170 -3.12 3.37 -18.33
C VAL A 170 -2.60 2.80 -19.66
N TYR A 171 -1.95 1.64 -19.62
CA TYR A 171 -1.49 0.96 -20.81
C TYR A 171 -2.65 0.58 -21.76
N LEU A 172 -3.71 -0.02 -21.23
CA LEU A 172 -4.88 -0.40 -22.02
C LEU A 172 -5.61 0.83 -22.57
N LEU A 173 -5.67 1.92 -21.82
CA LEU A 173 -6.20 3.18 -22.31
C LEU A 173 -5.36 3.74 -23.47
N LEU A 174 -4.03 3.66 -23.37
CA LEU A 174 -3.14 4.07 -24.46
C LEU A 174 -3.41 3.24 -25.72
N ARG A 175 -3.53 1.92 -25.59
CA ARG A 175 -3.84 1.04 -26.71
C ARG A 175 -5.20 1.35 -27.37
N ASP A 176 -6.22 1.64 -26.56
CA ASP A 176 -7.54 2.06 -27.05
C ASP A 176 -7.44 3.38 -27.83
N LEU A 177 -6.65 4.33 -27.33
CA LEU A 177 -6.44 5.61 -28.03
C LEU A 177 -5.65 5.44 -29.34
N ASP A 178 -4.64 4.58 -29.37
CA ASP A 178 -3.90 4.25 -30.58
C ASP A 178 -4.82 3.64 -31.66
N GLU A 179 -5.68 2.70 -31.27
CA GLU A 179 -6.64 2.07 -32.17
C GLU A 179 -7.68 3.09 -32.70
N ARG A 180 -8.18 3.96 -31.83
CA ARG A 180 -9.10 5.04 -32.22
C ARG A 180 -8.44 6.00 -33.21
N LEU A 181 -7.17 6.32 -33.01
CA LEU A 181 -6.41 7.16 -33.94
C LEU A 181 -6.33 6.51 -35.32
N GLU A 182 -5.96 5.23 -35.41
CA GLU A 182 -5.90 4.48 -36.66
C GLU A 182 -7.25 4.43 -37.38
N ILE A 183 -8.34 4.19 -36.65
CA ILE A 183 -9.70 4.24 -37.20
C ILE A 183 -10.04 5.61 -37.72
N SER A 184 -9.69 6.67 -36.98
CA SER A 184 -9.95 8.05 -37.42
C SER A 184 -9.18 8.40 -38.70
N GLU A 185 -7.90 8.05 -38.79
CA GLU A 185 -7.09 8.26 -39.97
C GLU A 185 -7.64 7.51 -41.20
N SER A 186 -8.06 6.25 -40.99
CA SER A 186 -8.71 5.45 -42.04
C SER A 186 -10.03 6.06 -42.48
N THR A 187 -10.81 6.62 -41.54
CA THR A 187 -12.08 7.30 -41.83
C THR A 187 -11.84 8.53 -42.67
N VAL A 188 -10.88 9.39 -42.31
CA VAL A 188 -10.51 10.59 -43.11
C VAL A 188 -10.11 10.20 -44.53
N SER A 189 -9.29 9.15 -44.69
CA SER A 189 -8.87 8.69 -46.03
C SER A 189 -10.05 8.25 -46.89
N THR A 190 -11.00 7.52 -46.30
CA THR A 190 -12.23 7.06 -46.94
C THR A 190 -13.15 8.23 -47.34
N ARG A 191 -13.28 9.26 -46.47
CA ARG A 191 -14.06 10.45 -46.73
C ARG A 191 -13.47 11.27 -47.90
N LEU A 192 -12.15 11.42 -47.94
CA LEU A 192 -11.46 12.09 -49.06
C LEU A 192 -11.69 11.38 -50.39
N GLU A 193 -11.65 10.03 -50.39
CA GLU A 193 -11.95 9.28 -51.60
C GLU A 193 -13.42 9.42 -52.02
N SER A 194 -14.37 9.42 -51.05
CA SER A 194 -15.78 9.69 -51.31
C SER A 194 -15.99 11.08 -51.93
N LEU A 195 -15.34 12.11 -51.37
CA LEU A 195 -15.39 13.46 -51.92
C LEU A 195 -14.88 13.51 -53.38
N ARG A 196 -13.77 12.83 -53.66
CA ARG A 196 -13.20 12.74 -55.01
C ARG A 196 -14.19 12.11 -56.01
N ILE A 197 -14.90 11.07 -55.61
CA ILE A 197 -15.91 10.39 -56.41
C ILE A 197 -17.12 11.31 -56.66
N VAL A 198 -17.61 11.99 -55.63
CA VAL A 198 -18.77 12.90 -55.76
C VAL A 198 -18.41 14.08 -56.60
N GLN A 199 -17.19 14.65 -56.49
CA GLN A 199 -16.70 15.73 -57.33
C GLN A 199 -16.64 15.32 -58.82
N ALA A 200 -16.12 14.11 -59.10
CA ALA A 200 -16.08 13.58 -60.48
C ALA A 200 -17.49 13.37 -61.09
N ARG A 201 -18.48 12.97 -60.26
CA ARG A 201 -19.87 12.86 -60.69
C ARG A 201 -20.51 14.22 -60.94
N PHE A 202 -20.21 15.23 -60.12
CA PHE A 202 -20.64 16.62 -60.35
C PHE A 202 -20.09 17.18 -61.65
N ASP A 203 -18.83 17.00 -61.90
CA ASP A 203 -18.18 17.44 -63.17
C ASP A 203 -18.85 16.82 -64.40
N ASN A 204 -19.34 15.60 -64.28
CA ASN A 204 -20.12 14.90 -65.31
C ASN A 204 -21.65 15.22 -65.25
N ARG A 205 -22.09 16.18 -64.41
CA ARG A 205 -23.48 16.64 -64.25
C ARG A 205 -24.46 15.51 -63.82
N THR A 206 -23.96 14.50 -63.08
CA THR A 206 -24.80 13.39 -62.63
C THR A 206 -25.30 13.56 -61.18
N VAL A 207 -24.77 14.52 -60.42
CA VAL A 207 -25.20 14.88 -59.07
C VAL A 207 -25.27 16.41 -58.91
N PRO A 208 -26.09 16.94 -58.00
CA PRO A 208 -26.16 18.37 -57.72
C PRO A 208 -24.98 18.84 -56.86
N GLU A 209 -24.68 20.15 -56.89
CA GLU A 209 -23.63 20.80 -56.10
C GLU A 209 -23.78 20.58 -54.57
N ASN A 210 -25.03 20.44 -54.12
CA ASN A 210 -25.29 20.19 -52.71
C ASN A 210 -24.66 18.88 -52.19
N ASP A 211 -24.53 17.85 -53.04
CA ASP A 211 -23.88 16.58 -52.68
C ASP A 211 -22.36 16.76 -52.49
N VAL A 212 -21.74 17.66 -53.29
CA VAL A 212 -20.32 18.02 -53.10
C VAL A 212 -20.11 18.76 -51.80
N ASN A 213 -20.95 19.77 -51.51
CA ASN A 213 -20.86 20.53 -50.27
C ASN A 213 -21.07 19.64 -49.04
N GLN A 214 -21.98 18.65 -49.11
CA GLN A 214 -22.17 17.69 -48.06
C GLN A 214 -20.93 16.81 -47.83
N ALA A 215 -20.32 16.31 -48.89
CA ALA A 215 -19.09 15.52 -48.79
C ALA A 215 -17.90 16.33 -48.25
N GLU A 216 -17.79 17.62 -48.61
CA GLU A 216 -16.78 18.53 -48.06
C GLU A 216 -16.97 18.76 -46.56
N ILE A 217 -18.21 18.95 -46.11
CA ILE A 217 -18.54 19.09 -44.68
C ILE A 217 -18.13 17.85 -43.92
N GLU A 218 -18.41 16.65 -44.45
CA GLU A 218 -18.04 15.38 -43.82
C GLU A 218 -16.52 15.22 -43.62
N VAL A 219 -15.73 15.60 -44.63
CA VAL A 219 -14.28 15.64 -44.54
C VAL A 219 -13.81 16.67 -43.51
N ALA A 220 -14.41 17.87 -43.49
CA ALA A 220 -14.03 18.94 -42.59
C ALA A 220 -14.32 18.65 -41.13
N VAL A 221 -15.37 17.89 -40.83
CA VAL A 221 -15.72 17.48 -39.49
C VAL A 221 -14.68 16.50 -38.93
N ASP A 222 -14.23 15.53 -39.73
CA ASP A 222 -13.29 14.51 -39.32
C ASP A 222 -11.83 15.03 -39.21
N ILE A 223 -11.46 16.07 -39.97
CA ILE A 223 -10.11 16.68 -39.93
C ILE A 223 -9.96 17.69 -38.79
N LYS A 224 -11.05 18.20 -38.18
CA LYS A 224 -10.97 19.25 -37.16
C LYS A 224 -10.19 18.81 -35.94
N PRO A 225 -9.04 19.44 -35.60
CA PRO A 225 -8.28 19.08 -34.40
C PRO A 225 -9.10 19.41 -33.17
N GLY A 226 -9.57 18.40 -32.47
CA GLY A 226 -10.37 18.49 -31.24
C GLY A 226 -11.81 17.98 -31.34
N GLY A 227 -12.24 17.50 -32.49
CA GLY A 227 -13.49 16.78 -32.65
C GLY A 227 -13.30 15.31 -32.26
N CYS A 228 -13.33 14.97 -30.92
CA CYS A 228 -13.66 13.61 -30.56
C CYS A 228 -15.01 13.27 -31.20
N PRO A 229 -15.16 12.14 -31.90
CA PRO A 229 -16.47 11.66 -32.25
C PRO A 229 -17.28 11.51 -30.97
N ASN A 230 -18.42 12.18 -30.92
CA ASN A 230 -19.35 12.10 -29.79
C ASN A 230 -19.69 10.61 -29.58
N PRO A 231 -19.45 9.99 -28.43
CA PRO A 231 -19.87 8.62 -28.21
C PRO A 231 -21.40 8.59 -28.21
N LEU A 232 -21.99 7.91 -29.19
CA LEU A 232 -23.39 7.52 -29.14
C LEU A 232 -23.61 6.43 -28.09
#